data_54a3b93af93fb051d7cc77115fa4eee4
#
_entry.id   54a3b93af93fb051d7cc77115fa4eee4
#
_cell.length_a   1.000
_cell.length_b   1.000
_cell.length_c   1.000
_cell.angle_alpha   90.00
_cell.angle_beta   90.00
_cell.angle_gamma   90.00
#
_symmetry.space_group_name_H-M   'P 1'
#
loop_
_entity.id
_entity.type
_entity.pdbx_description
1 polymer ?
#
loop_
_entity_poly.entity_id
_entity_poly.type
_entity_poly.pdbx_seq_one_letter_code
_entity_poly.pdbx_strand_id
1 'polypeptide(L)'
;MSARNKNNWIDNILSVLSTLGISVPSFIIGLLLLDYLGFKWGVLPLSGWGSFSQTILPTLALAIPVFAQVTRFFRSEMIETMNTDFIQLARAKGLTARQISNRHAYRNSMIPVLTLIGPMAANILTGSALIEQIFSIPRPQLSMKPAK
;
A
#
# COMPACT_ATOMS: atom_id res chain seq x y z
N MET A 1 1.67 8.20 13.92
CA MET A 1 2.71 8.51 14.92
C MET A 1 3.95 9.18 14.31
N SER A 2 4.35 8.81 13.11
CA SER A 2 5.53 9.31 12.39
C SER A 2 5.48 10.82 12.06
N ALA A 3 4.38 11.33 11.52
CA ALA A 3 4.24 12.74 11.13
C ALA A 3 4.26 13.76 12.29
N ARG A 4 4.15 13.30 13.53
CA ARG A 4 4.13 14.15 14.72
C ARG A 4 5.53 14.53 15.21
N ASN A 5 6.53 13.70 14.92
CA ASN A 5 7.93 13.92 15.27
C ASN A 5 8.78 13.90 13.98
N LYS A 6 8.82 15.04 13.28
CA LYS A 6 9.77 15.23 12.17
C LYS A 6 11.18 14.90 12.65
N ASN A 7 11.91 14.07 11.92
CA ASN A 7 13.28 13.62 12.19
C ASN A 7 13.46 12.53 13.27
N ASN A 8 12.44 11.77 13.63
CA ASN A 8 12.68 10.59 14.45
C ASN A 8 13.19 9.43 13.57
N TRP A 9 14.11 8.59 14.09
CA TRP A 9 14.66 7.43 13.37
C TRP A 9 13.57 6.51 12.79
N ILE A 10 12.42 6.37 13.48
CA ILE A 10 11.25 5.62 12.99
C ILE A 10 10.67 6.27 11.73
N ASP A 11 10.61 7.60 11.68
CA ASP A 11 10.13 8.34 10.52
C ASP A 11 11.03 8.14 9.30
N ASN A 12 12.34 8.15 9.52
CA ASN A 12 13.32 7.90 8.48
C ASN A 12 13.23 6.45 7.95
N ILE A 13 13.11 5.45 8.82
CA ILE A 13 12.93 4.05 8.42
C ILE A 13 11.64 3.88 7.60
N LEU A 14 10.52 4.40 8.07
CA LEU A 14 9.25 4.33 7.35
C LEU A 14 9.31 5.03 5.99
N SER A 15 10.00 6.18 5.90
CA SER A 15 10.22 6.89 4.64
C SER A 15 11.08 6.08 3.67
N VAL A 16 12.17 5.48 4.15
CA VAL A 16 13.04 4.63 3.32
C VAL A 16 12.28 3.39 2.84
N LEU A 17 11.60 2.68 3.74
CA LEU A 17 10.80 1.50 3.39
C LEU A 17 9.69 1.83 2.39
N SER A 18 8.98 2.94 2.59
CA SER A 18 7.94 3.38 1.64
C SER A 18 8.54 3.75 0.29
N THR A 19 9.71 4.41 0.27
CA THR A 19 10.38 4.76 -0.99
C THR A 19 10.85 3.50 -1.73
N LEU A 20 11.46 2.54 -1.04
CA LEU A 20 11.86 1.26 -1.62
C LEU A 20 10.65 0.48 -2.15
N GLY A 21 9.55 0.42 -1.38
CA GLY A 21 8.32 -0.27 -1.78
C GLY A 21 7.65 0.33 -3.03
N ILE A 22 7.80 1.64 -3.26
CA ILE A 22 7.26 2.28 -4.48
C ILE A 22 8.22 2.12 -5.66
N SER A 23 9.54 2.10 -5.41
CA SER A 23 10.56 2.07 -6.47
C SER A 23 10.68 0.71 -7.14
N VAL A 24 10.26 -0.36 -6.46
CA VAL A 24 10.34 -1.74 -6.98
C VAL A 24 8.99 -2.11 -7.60
N PRO A 25 8.95 -2.47 -8.89
CA PRO A 25 7.74 -2.97 -9.54
C PRO A 25 7.16 -4.21 -8.84
N SER A 26 5.83 -4.31 -8.78
CA SER A 26 5.13 -5.40 -8.07
C SER A 26 5.55 -6.80 -8.54
N PHE A 27 5.82 -6.98 -9.83
CA PHE A 27 6.24 -8.26 -10.38
C PHE A 27 7.63 -8.69 -9.87
N ILE A 28 8.56 -7.73 -9.66
CA ILE A 28 9.88 -8.03 -9.06
C ILE A 28 9.70 -8.44 -7.59
N ILE A 29 8.84 -7.75 -6.86
CA ILE A 29 8.50 -8.15 -5.48
C ILE A 29 7.91 -9.55 -5.48
N GLY A 30 7.00 -9.86 -6.43
CA GLY A 30 6.42 -11.20 -6.61
C GLY A 30 7.48 -12.27 -6.84
N LEU A 31 8.45 -12.03 -7.73
CA LEU A 31 9.56 -12.96 -8.00
C LEU A 31 10.46 -13.15 -6.77
N LEU A 32 10.77 -12.09 -6.04
CA LEU A 32 11.57 -12.18 -4.82
C LEU A 32 10.84 -12.96 -3.72
N LEU A 33 9.55 -12.72 -3.53
CA LEU A 33 8.73 -13.46 -2.57
C LEU A 33 8.65 -14.94 -2.94
N LEU A 34 8.50 -15.25 -4.22
CA LEU A 34 8.46 -16.62 -4.73
C LEU A 34 9.79 -17.32 -4.51
N ASP A 35 10.93 -16.68 -4.81
CA ASP A 35 12.27 -17.25 -4.59
C ASP A 35 12.55 -17.49 -3.09
N TYR A 36 12.33 -16.47 -2.24
CA TYR A 36 12.66 -16.61 -0.82
C TYR A 36 11.65 -17.43 -0.03
N LEU A 37 10.36 -17.11 -0.10
CA LEU A 37 9.33 -17.76 0.73
C LEU A 37 8.83 -19.08 0.13
N GLY A 38 8.79 -19.15 -1.19
CA GLY A 38 8.36 -20.36 -1.88
C GLY A 38 9.48 -21.38 -2.07
N PHE A 39 10.56 -20.98 -2.74
CA PHE A 39 11.63 -21.90 -3.13
C PHE A 39 12.65 -22.17 -2.02
N LYS A 40 13.29 -21.12 -1.46
CA LYS A 40 14.37 -21.29 -0.47
C LYS A 40 13.87 -21.79 0.88
N TRP A 41 12.79 -21.22 1.36
CA TRP A 41 12.26 -21.57 2.69
C TRP A 41 11.15 -22.60 2.66
N GLY A 42 10.49 -22.82 1.50
CA GLY A 42 9.43 -23.81 1.35
C GLY A 42 8.20 -23.58 2.24
N VAL A 43 7.99 -22.33 2.70
CA VAL A 43 6.92 -21.99 3.65
C VAL A 43 5.58 -21.86 2.96
N LEU A 44 5.58 -21.40 1.70
CA LEU A 44 4.39 -21.14 0.92
C LEU A 44 4.48 -21.80 -0.46
N PRO A 45 3.34 -22.24 -1.03
CA PRO A 45 3.30 -22.87 -2.34
C PRO A 45 3.72 -21.89 -3.44
N LEU A 46 4.49 -22.38 -4.41
CA LEU A 46 5.07 -21.59 -5.50
C LEU A 46 4.02 -21.12 -6.52
N SER A 47 2.98 -21.91 -6.76
CA SER A 47 1.99 -21.65 -7.81
C SER A 47 0.68 -22.38 -7.54
N GLY A 48 -0.34 -22.06 -8.32
CA GLY A 48 -1.64 -22.70 -8.28
C GLY A 48 -2.76 -21.81 -7.73
N TRP A 49 -3.96 -22.36 -7.70
CA TRP A 49 -5.17 -21.67 -7.28
C TRP A 49 -6.12 -22.67 -6.63
N GLY A 50 -6.76 -22.26 -5.53
CA GLY A 50 -7.77 -23.12 -4.85
C GLY A 50 -7.54 -23.28 -3.35
N SER A 51 -6.36 -22.96 -2.83
CA SER A 51 -6.09 -22.93 -1.39
C SER A 51 -5.72 -21.53 -0.90
N PHE A 52 -6.05 -21.23 0.34
CA PHE A 52 -5.72 -19.93 0.95
C PHE A 52 -4.20 -19.64 0.94
N SER A 53 -3.38 -20.65 1.15
CA SER A 53 -1.91 -20.52 1.13
C SER A 53 -1.38 -20.05 -0.23
N GLN A 54 -2.02 -20.46 -1.33
CA GLN A 54 -1.63 -20.05 -2.69
C GLN A 54 -1.96 -18.59 -3.00
N THR A 55 -2.88 -17.98 -2.28
CA THR A 55 -3.24 -16.56 -2.48
C THR A 55 -2.33 -15.59 -1.73
N ILE A 56 -1.57 -16.06 -0.75
CA ILE A 56 -0.75 -15.19 0.13
C ILE A 56 0.34 -14.46 -0.67
N LEU A 57 1.16 -15.19 -1.44
CA LEU A 57 2.27 -14.58 -2.19
C LEU A 57 1.81 -13.57 -3.23
N PRO A 58 0.82 -13.87 -4.11
CA PRO A 58 0.29 -12.90 -5.06
C PRO A 58 -0.29 -11.66 -4.38
N THR A 59 -1.03 -11.86 -3.29
CA THR A 59 -1.62 -10.75 -2.53
C THR A 59 -0.54 -9.85 -1.92
N LEU A 60 0.51 -10.41 -1.33
CA LEU A 60 1.63 -9.63 -0.79
C LEU A 60 2.36 -8.87 -1.88
N ALA A 61 2.60 -9.47 -3.03
CA ALA A 61 3.26 -8.83 -4.16
C ALA A 61 2.51 -7.58 -4.65
N LEU A 62 1.18 -7.62 -4.66
CA LEU A 62 0.33 -6.49 -5.02
C LEU A 62 0.14 -5.49 -3.88
N ALA A 63 0.04 -5.97 -2.65
CA ALA A 63 -0.26 -5.13 -1.48
C ALA A 63 0.94 -4.26 -1.05
N ILE A 64 2.18 -4.77 -1.13
CA ILE A 64 3.36 -4.05 -0.64
C ILE A 64 3.55 -2.69 -1.32
N PRO A 65 3.55 -2.55 -2.66
CA PRO A 65 3.68 -1.26 -3.31
C PRO A 65 2.53 -0.30 -3.00
N VAL A 66 1.31 -0.82 -2.96
CA VAL A 66 0.11 -0.02 -2.63
C VAL A 66 0.18 0.51 -1.22
N PHE A 67 0.52 -0.34 -0.26
CA PHE A 67 0.68 0.05 1.14
C PHE A 67 1.78 1.10 1.31
N ALA A 68 2.90 0.95 0.62
CA ALA A 68 3.99 1.90 0.61
C ALA A 68 3.54 3.26 0.04
N GLN A 69 2.79 3.26 -1.06
CA GLN A 69 2.27 4.47 -1.69
C GLN A 69 1.26 5.21 -0.79
N VAL A 70 0.30 4.48 -0.22
CA VAL A 70 -0.69 5.05 0.72
C VAL A 70 0.00 5.63 1.95
N THR A 71 0.96 4.92 2.52
CA THR A 71 1.72 5.38 3.69
C THR A 71 2.47 6.68 3.41
N ARG A 72 3.17 6.75 2.27
CA ARG A 72 3.91 7.94 1.86
C ARG A 72 2.96 9.12 1.61
N PHE A 73 1.87 8.89 0.91
CA PHE A 73 0.89 9.93 0.61
C PHE A 73 0.22 10.44 1.89
N PHE A 74 -0.26 9.55 2.75
CA PHE A 74 -0.86 9.92 4.02
C PHE A 74 0.11 10.72 4.91
N ARG A 75 1.40 10.34 4.91
CA ARG A 75 2.43 11.10 5.62
C ARG A 75 2.56 12.53 5.09
N SER A 76 2.57 12.70 3.77
CA SER A 76 2.64 14.03 3.12
C SER A 76 1.44 14.88 3.52
N GLU A 77 0.24 14.34 3.39
CA GLU A 77 -1.01 15.02 3.77
C GLU A 77 -1.06 15.40 5.25
N MET A 78 -0.56 14.52 6.13
CA MET A 78 -0.46 14.83 7.56
C MET A 78 0.47 16.00 7.84
N ILE A 79 1.62 16.06 7.16
CA ILE A 79 2.59 17.16 7.31
C ILE A 79 1.97 18.46 6.79
N GLU A 80 1.33 18.44 5.64
CA GLU A 80 0.66 19.59 5.05
C GLU A 80 -0.46 20.12 5.96
N THR A 81 -1.36 19.23 6.38
CA THR A 81 -2.46 19.55 7.30
C THR A 81 -1.96 20.18 8.60
N MET A 82 -0.86 19.68 9.18
CA MET A 82 -0.29 20.19 10.43
C MET A 82 0.27 21.61 10.31
N ASN A 83 0.50 22.11 9.11
CA ASN A 83 0.99 23.46 8.83
C ASN A 83 -0.13 24.45 8.45
N THR A 84 -1.39 24.04 8.43
CA THR A 84 -2.53 24.91 8.09
C THR A 84 -2.92 25.84 9.22
N ASP A 85 -3.56 26.95 8.88
CA ASP A 85 -3.97 28.00 9.84
C ASP A 85 -5.00 27.49 10.85
N PHE A 86 -5.90 26.58 10.47
CA PHE A 86 -6.86 26.02 11.43
C PHE A 86 -6.18 25.17 12.52
N ILE A 87 -5.04 24.55 12.23
CA ILE A 87 -4.23 23.86 13.24
C ILE A 87 -3.54 24.87 14.17
N GLN A 88 -3.08 26.00 13.63
CA GLN A 88 -2.52 27.08 14.45
C GLN A 88 -3.58 27.67 15.39
N LEU A 89 -4.80 27.89 14.87
CA LEU A 89 -5.94 28.33 15.69
C LEU A 89 -6.28 27.30 16.79
N ALA A 90 -6.25 26.00 16.48
CA ALA A 90 -6.48 24.96 17.46
C ALA A 90 -5.42 24.95 18.57
N ARG A 91 -4.16 25.26 18.24
CA ARG A 91 -3.07 25.45 19.23
C ARG A 91 -3.31 26.67 20.10
N ALA A 92 -3.73 27.78 19.49
CA ALA A 92 -4.05 29.03 20.22
C ALA A 92 -5.22 28.83 21.20
N LYS A 93 -6.17 27.95 20.89
CA LYS A 93 -7.27 27.55 21.80
C LYS A 93 -6.83 26.58 22.92
N GLY A 94 -5.55 26.29 23.06
CA GLY A 94 -5.02 25.44 24.13
C GLY A 94 -5.19 23.93 23.95
N LEU A 95 -5.55 23.46 22.73
CA LEU A 95 -5.66 22.03 22.46
C LEU A 95 -4.29 21.35 22.53
N THR A 96 -4.24 20.18 23.16
CA THR A 96 -3.01 19.39 23.25
C THR A 96 -2.59 18.86 21.87
N ALA A 97 -1.28 18.64 21.67
CA ALA A 97 -0.73 18.10 20.43
C ALA A 97 -1.38 16.76 20.02
N ARG A 98 -1.80 15.93 21.00
CA ARG A 98 -2.50 14.67 20.75
C ARG A 98 -3.92 14.88 20.22
N GLN A 99 -4.65 15.86 20.80
CA GLN A 99 -6.00 16.20 20.33
C GLN A 99 -5.97 16.78 18.92
N ILE A 100 -5.01 17.67 18.64
CA ILE A 100 -4.80 18.26 17.32
C ILE A 100 -4.49 17.15 16.30
N SER A 101 -3.54 16.26 16.60
CA SER A 101 -3.14 15.19 15.68
C SER A 101 -4.29 14.24 15.38
N ASN A 102 -4.97 13.73 16.42
CA ASN A 102 -5.95 12.66 16.23
C ASN A 102 -7.32 13.17 15.75
N ARG A 103 -7.75 14.33 16.25
CA ARG A 103 -9.11 14.83 15.97
C ARG A 103 -9.17 15.75 14.75
N HIS A 104 -8.12 16.53 14.54
CA HIS A 104 -8.08 17.53 13.46
C HIS A 104 -7.22 17.07 12.27
N ALA A 105 -5.93 16.82 12.49
CA ALA A 105 -5.02 16.51 11.40
C ALA A 105 -5.33 15.17 10.74
N TYR A 106 -5.45 14.09 11.51
CA TYR A 106 -5.73 12.75 10.98
C TYR A 106 -6.99 12.71 10.11
N ARG A 107 -8.10 13.28 10.62
CA ARG A 107 -9.38 13.26 9.90
C ARG A 107 -9.32 14.02 8.57
N ASN A 108 -8.68 15.20 8.57
CA ASN A 108 -8.55 16.00 7.35
C ASN A 108 -7.60 15.37 6.34
N SER A 109 -6.49 14.78 6.79
CA SER A 109 -5.54 14.11 5.91
C SER A 109 -6.07 12.80 5.31
N MET A 110 -7.11 12.19 5.89
CA MET A 110 -7.74 10.99 5.33
C MET A 110 -8.60 11.28 4.10
N ILE A 111 -9.13 12.50 3.95
CA ILE A 111 -10.00 12.84 2.82
C ILE A 111 -9.27 12.67 1.49
N PRO A 112 -8.12 13.31 1.23
CA PRO A 112 -7.38 13.10 -0.02
C PRO A 112 -6.86 11.68 -0.18
N VAL A 113 -6.56 10.96 0.90
CA VAL A 113 -6.15 9.55 0.84
C VAL A 113 -7.28 8.67 0.31
N LEU A 114 -8.51 8.87 0.79
CA LEU A 114 -9.67 8.12 0.32
C LEU A 114 -9.95 8.34 -1.17
N THR A 115 -9.70 9.53 -1.70
CA THR A 115 -9.87 9.81 -3.14
C THR A 115 -8.90 9.04 -4.03
N LEU A 116 -7.74 8.63 -3.50
CA LEU A 116 -6.75 7.83 -4.24
C LEU A 116 -7.12 6.34 -4.33
N ILE A 117 -8.04 5.84 -3.51
CA ILE A 117 -8.40 4.42 -3.51
C ILE A 117 -8.94 3.98 -4.87
N GLY A 118 -9.78 4.81 -5.51
CA GLY A 118 -10.35 4.50 -6.83
C GLY A 118 -9.27 4.27 -7.91
N PRO A 119 -8.42 5.26 -8.20
CA PRO A 119 -7.31 5.09 -9.14
C PRO A 119 -6.35 3.97 -8.77
N MET A 120 -6.05 3.75 -7.49
CA MET A 120 -5.21 2.66 -7.03
C MET A 120 -5.83 1.30 -7.31
N ALA A 121 -7.13 1.12 -7.05
CA ALA A 121 -7.83 -0.11 -7.36
C ALA A 121 -7.80 -0.42 -8.87
N ALA A 122 -8.01 0.59 -9.72
CA ALA A 122 -7.88 0.44 -11.17
C ALA A 122 -6.47 0.00 -11.59
N ASN A 123 -5.42 0.59 -10.99
CA ASN A 123 -4.03 0.21 -11.24
C ASN A 123 -3.73 -1.22 -10.80
N ILE A 124 -4.27 -1.67 -9.66
CA ILE A 124 -4.11 -3.06 -9.20
C ILE A 124 -4.76 -4.01 -10.20
N LEU A 125 -5.98 -3.73 -10.65
CA LEU A 125 -6.70 -4.57 -11.61
C LEU A 125 -5.94 -4.69 -12.95
N THR A 126 -5.33 -3.61 -13.40
CA THR A 126 -4.53 -3.61 -14.64
C THR A 126 -3.18 -4.29 -14.44
N GLY A 127 -2.53 -4.06 -13.30
CA GLY A 127 -1.21 -4.59 -12.98
C GLY A 127 -1.23 -6.06 -12.52
N SER A 128 -2.39 -6.62 -12.16
CA SER A 128 -2.51 -8.00 -11.70
C SER A 128 -2.14 -9.04 -12.76
N ALA A 129 -2.27 -8.69 -14.04
CA ALA A 129 -2.03 -9.61 -15.16
C ALA A 129 -0.64 -10.27 -15.15
N LEU A 130 0.41 -9.53 -14.79
CA LEU A 130 1.77 -10.07 -14.67
C LEU A 130 1.91 -10.97 -13.43
N ILE A 131 1.30 -10.59 -12.33
CA ILE A 131 1.27 -11.40 -11.10
C ILE A 131 0.53 -12.70 -11.33
N GLU A 132 -0.62 -12.66 -12.02
CA GLU A 132 -1.39 -13.86 -12.38
C GLU A 132 -0.56 -14.84 -13.24
N GLN A 133 0.26 -14.33 -14.15
CA GLN A 133 1.17 -15.16 -14.96
C GLN A 133 2.29 -15.78 -14.11
N ILE A 134 2.94 -14.98 -13.24
CA ILE A 134 4.04 -15.46 -12.38
C ILE A 134 3.57 -16.58 -11.46
N PHE A 135 2.40 -16.41 -10.85
CA PHE A 135 1.85 -17.38 -9.89
C PHE A 135 0.94 -18.43 -10.54
N SER A 136 0.85 -18.48 -11.88
CA SER A 136 0.04 -19.43 -12.65
C SER A 136 -1.42 -19.47 -12.20
N ILE A 137 -2.00 -18.29 -11.94
CA ILE A 137 -3.41 -18.15 -11.56
C ILE A 137 -4.27 -18.33 -12.81
N PRO A 138 -5.23 -19.29 -12.81
CA PRO A 138 -6.08 -19.52 -13.97
C PRO A 138 -6.99 -18.30 -14.22
N ARG A 139 -6.88 -17.73 -15.42
CA ARG A 139 -7.82 -16.70 -15.86
C ARG A 139 -9.14 -17.36 -16.28
N PRO A 140 -10.28 -16.76 -15.89
CA PRO A 140 -11.55 -17.17 -16.50
C PRO A 140 -11.45 -16.85 -17.99
N GLN A 141 -11.24 -17.90 -18.79
CA GLN A 141 -11.34 -17.77 -20.25
C GLN A 141 -12.83 -17.49 -20.53
N LEU A 142 -13.12 -16.26 -20.93
CA LEU A 142 -14.36 -15.98 -21.65
C LEU A 142 -14.32 -16.85 -22.89
N SER A 143 -14.89 -18.05 -22.79
CA SER A 143 -15.08 -18.91 -23.94
C SER A 143 -16.03 -18.16 -24.89
N MET A 144 -15.45 -17.43 -25.83
CA MET A 144 -16.19 -17.05 -27.03
C MET A 144 -16.50 -18.36 -27.74
N LYS A 145 -17.65 -18.97 -27.43
CA LYS A 145 -18.23 -19.98 -28.32
C LYS A 145 -18.42 -19.29 -29.66
N PRO A 146 -17.82 -19.77 -30.74
CA PRO A 146 -18.14 -19.22 -32.05
C PRO A 146 -19.65 -19.42 -32.26
N ALA A 147 -20.35 -18.32 -32.55
CA ALA A 147 -21.74 -18.39 -32.98
C ALA A 147 -21.81 -19.30 -34.21
N LYS A 148 -22.57 -20.41 -34.09
CA LYS A 148 -22.90 -21.28 -35.21
C LYS A 148 -23.89 -20.55 -36.10
#